data_8b55196bf8ff915dd2509b34e85ddf03
#
_entry.id   8b55196bf8ff915dd2509b34e85ddf03
#
_cell.length_a   1.000
_cell.length_b   1.000
_cell.length_c   1.000
_cell.angle_alpha   90.00
_cell.angle_beta   90.00
_cell.angle_gamma   90.00
#
_symmetry.space_group_name_H-M   'P 1'
#
loop_
_entity.id
_entity.type
_entity.pdbx_description
1 polymer ?
#
loop_
_entity_poly.entity_id
_entity_poly.type
_entity_poly.pdbx_seq_one_letter_code
_entity_poly.pdbx_strand_id
1 'polypeptide(L)'
;MRGNARHHGVRRDLSPQTTAELTLDPGGGSLRVRVAASTLMTATTAPTLPPDQPVAKPWNALWAMLVGFFMILVDSTIVAVANPSIMAALNITSYDSVIWLTSAYLLGYAVPLLLAGRLGDRFGTKNLYIAGLVVFTLASLWCGLSGSVGMLITARVVQGIGAALLTPQTLSMITRIFPADRRGVALSAWGATAGVATLVGPLAGGVLVDHLGWAWIFFVNVPIGVIGVVLAVWLIPALPTHPHRFDVLGVVLSGVGLFLIVFGLQEGQTHGWAPWIWAVIAGGIGVMAMFVYWQSVNRHEPLIPLEMFRDRDFTLANVGIAVIAFAVTAMILPLMFYAQSVYGLTPTRAALLTAPMAVASGVLAPFVGRLVDRTHPRPIIGFGFSTLAIGLLWLSFEMNPDTPIWRLTMPLCAMGVGMAFIWAPLGATATRNLPMRLAGAGSGVYNTNRQVGSVLGSASMAAFMSARVTAEIPELPGGATPRGESGATYLPDFLHEPFATAMSQSILLPAFAALFGVTAAIFLIGGSPKVEPGLSQTAPQDSDSRSGRTLS
;
A
#
# COMPACT_ATOMS: atom_id res chain seq x y z
N MET A 1 -65.35 41.27 -16.60
CA MET A 1 -64.25 42.28 -16.79
C MET A 1 -62.93 41.56 -16.68
N ARG A 2 -62.11 41.63 -17.77
CA ARG A 2 -60.63 41.39 -17.88
C ARG A 2 -60.06 40.26 -17.08
N GLY A 3 -59.65 39.09 -17.54
CA GLY A 3 -58.80 38.83 -18.75
C GLY A 3 -57.32 38.83 -18.37
N ASN A 4 -56.75 37.65 -18.02
CA ASN A 4 -55.31 37.53 -18.07
C ASN A 4 -54.94 36.11 -18.56
N ALA A 5 -54.41 36.09 -19.77
CA ALA A 5 -53.92 34.92 -20.50
C ALA A 5 -52.54 34.51 -20.00
N ARG A 6 -52.40 33.23 -19.74
CA ARG A 6 -51.07 32.59 -19.50
C ARG A 6 -50.47 32.20 -20.84
N HIS A 7 -49.30 32.76 -21.17
CA HIS A 7 -48.47 32.31 -22.27
C HIS A 7 -47.72 31.02 -21.89
N HIS A 8 -48.03 29.94 -22.61
CA HIS A 8 -47.20 28.74 -22.70
C HIS A 8 -46.06 29.04 -23.72
N GLY A 9 -44.82 29.03 -23.24
CA GLY A 9 -43.64 29.09 -24.10
C GLY A 9 -43.30 27.70 -24.66
N VAL A 10 -43.52 27.54 -25.95
CA VAL A 10 -43.11 26.39 -26.74
C VAL A 10 -41.60 26.53 -27.03
N ARG A 11 -40.79 25.60 -26.53
CA ARG A 11 -39.42 25.42 -27.00
C ARG A 11 -39.44 24.87 -28.42
N ARG A 12 -38.99 25.68 -29.39
CA ARG A 12 -38.66 25.24 -30.74
C ARG A 12 -37.20 24.76 -30.76
N ASP A 13 -37.00 23.48 -31.10
CA ASP A 13 -35.73 22.92 -31.54
C ASP A 13 -35.33 23.61 -32.86
N LEU A 14 -34.20 24.34 -32.85
CA LEU A 14 -33.56 24.87 -34.05
C LEU A 14 -32.53 23.84 -34.53
N SER A 15 -32.90 23.10 -35.58
CA SER A 15 -31.95 22.35 -36.41
C SER A 15 -31.13 23.33 -37.26
N PRO A 16 -29.83 23.10 -37.48
CA PRO A 16 -29.00 23.94 -38.33
C PRO A 16 -29.43 23.78 -39.80
N GLN A 17 -29.92 24.83 -40.42
CA GLN A 17 -30.16 24.88 -41.87
C GLN A 17 -28.85 25.16 -42.60
N THR A 18 -28.42 24.18 -43.40
CA THR A 18 -27.31 24.33 -44.34
C THR A 18 -27.89 24.94 -45.63
N THR A 19 -27.62 26.18 -45.92
CA THR A 19 -27.96 26.83 -47.21
C THR A 19 -26.80 26.63 -48.18
N ALA A 20 -27.09 25.90 -49.29
CA ALA A 20 -26.17 25.78 -50.42
C ALA A 20 -26.58 26.80 -51.47
N GLU A 21 -25.73 27.75 -51.80
CA GLU A 21 -25.90 28.67 -52.95
C GLU A 21 -25.22 28.13 -54.20
N LEU A 22 -25.99 27.98 -55.25
CA LEU A 22 -25.53 27.59 -56.59
C LEU A 22 -25.23 28.83 -57.43
N THR A 23 -23.96 29.06 -57.79
CA THR A 23 -23.58 30.14 -58.74
C THR A 23 -23.01 29.53 -59.99
N LEU A 24 -23.52 29.98 -61.14
CA LEU A 24 -23.02 29.63 -62.47
C LEU A 24 -21.85 30.55 -62.86
N ASP A 25 -20.75 29.93 -63.29
CA ASP A 25 -19.56 30.65 -63.77
C ASP A 25 -19.76 31.01 -65.26
N PRO A 26 -19.55 32.27 -65.71
CA PRO A 26 -19.86 32.69 -67.06
C PRO A 26 -18.83 32.32 -68.13
N GLY A 27 -17.97 31.37 -67.85
CA GLY A 27 -16.92 31.00 -68.82
C GLY A 27 -16.59 29.48 -68.81
N GLY A 28 -17.52 28.61 -69.28
CA GLY A 28 -17.20 27.23 -69.69
C GLY A 28 -17.51 26.14 -68.68
N GLY A 29 -18.69 25.57 -68.72
CA GLY A 29 -19.02 24.14 -68.64
C GLY A 29 -18.70 23.31 -67.40
N SER A 30 -18.42 23.88 -66.24
CA SER A 30 -18.27 23.05 -65.00
C SER A 30 -18.99 23.67 -63.79
N LEU A 31 -19.86 22.86 -63.18
CA LEU A 31 -20.60 23.21 -61.99
C LEU A 31 -19.66 23.03 -60.77
N ARG A 32 -19.30 24.15 -60.12
CA ARG A 32 -18.59 24.09 -58.82
C ARG A 32 -19.58 24.43 -57.69
N VAL A 33 -19.78 23.47 -56.80
CA VAL A 33 -20.52 23.65 -55.57
C VAL A 33 -19.56 24.26 -54.53
N ARG A 34 -19.74 25.52 -54.21
CA ARG A 34 -19.07 26.18 -53.09
C ARG A 34 -19.98 26.10 -51.87
N VAL A 35 -19.64 25.25 -50.93
CA VAL A 35 -20.26 25.26 -49.60
C VAL A 35 -19.59 26.38 -48.81
N ALA A 36 -20.28 27.52 -48.66
CA ALA A 36 -19.84 28.58 -47.77
C ALA A 36 -20.20 28.13 -46.33
N ALA A 37 -19.25 27.59 -45.63
CA ALA A 37 -19.36 27.37 -44.19
C ALA A 37 -19.09 28.73 -43.50
N SER A 38 -20.11 29.59 -43.35
CA SER A 38 -20.07 30.68 -42.41
C SER A 38 -20.33 30.12 -41.00
N THR A 39 -19.34 29.44 -40.47
CA THR A 39 -19.30 29.08 -39.05
C THR A 39 -18.82 30.32 -38.31
N LEU A 40 -19.74 31.16 -37.87
CA LEU A 40 -19.53 31.96 -36.68
C LEU A 40 -19.47 30.96 -35.51
N MET A 41 -18.32 30.31 -35.37
CA MET A 41 -17.90 29.74 -34.09
C MET A 41 -17.71 30.94 -33.16
N THR A 42 -18.75 31.30 -32.43
CA THR A 42 -18.53 31.80 -31.09
C THR A 42 -17.83 30.63 -30.40
N ALA A 43 -16.51 30.66 -30.43
CA ALA A 43 -15.68 29.86 -29.56
C ALA A 43 -16.11 30.22 -28.13
N THR A 44 -17.06 29.46 -27.60
CA THR A 44 -17.13 29.25 -26.16
C THR A 44 -15.79 28.63 -25.84
N THR A 45 -14.82 29.47 -25.50
CA THR A 45 -13.57 29.03 -24.88
C THR A 45 -14.00 28.21 -23.71
N ALA A 46 -13.97 26.86 -23.87
CA ALA A 46 -13.90 25.96 -22.73
C ALA A 46 -12.83 26.62 -21.84
N PRO A 47 -13.07 26.77 -20.53
CA PRO A 47 -12.06 27.32 -19.66
C PRO A 47 -10.82 26.46 -19.87
N THR A 48 -9.83 27.01 -20.56
CA THR A 48 -8.50 26.44 -20.63
C THR A 48 -8.08 26.40 -19.19
N LEU A 49 -7.98 25.15 -18.66
CA LEU A 49 -7.35 24.93 -17.38
C LEU A 49 -6.04 25.74 -17.40
N PRO A 50 -5.79 26.58 -16.39
CA PRO A 50 -4.52 27.30 -16.33
C PRO A 50 -3.42 26.24 -16.46
N PRO A 51 -2.39 26.48 -17.29
CA PRO A 51 -1.28 25.57 -17.41
C PRO A 51 -0.80 25.27 -15.99
N ASP A 52 -0.59 23.99 -15.66
CA ASP A 52 -0.14 23.52 -14.37
C ASP A 52 0.92 24.47 -13.81
N GLN A 53 0.51 25.36 -12.90
CA GLN A 53 1.47 26.24 -12.25
C GLN A 53 2.36 25.32 -11.42
N PRO A 54 3.68 25.26 -11.68
CA PRO A 54 4.56 24.39 -10.93
C PRO A 54 4.40 24.77 -9.45
N VAL A 55 4.07 23.78 -8.63
CA VAL A 55 3.99 23.96 -7.18
C VAL A 55 5.30 24.56 -6.72
N ALA A 56 5.27 25.76 -6.14
CA ALA A 56 6.46 26.57 -5.87
C ALA A 56 7.55 25.84 -5.03
N LYS A 57 7.17 24.81 -4.27
CA LYS A 57 8.10 24.01 -3.45
C LYS A 57 7.61 22.56 -3.27
N PRO A 58 7.66 21.68 -4.29
CA PRO A 58 7.13 20.32 -4.22
C PRO A 58 7.83 19.45 -3.16
N TRP A 59 9.12 19.68 -2.93
CA TRP A 59 9.89 18.97 -1.92
C TRP A 59 9.43 19.24 -0.49
N ASN A 60 9.03 20.48 -0.17
CA ASN A 60 8.53 20.81 1.16
C ASN A 60 7.21 20.06 1.45
N ALA A 61 6.33 19.99 0.46
CA ALA A 61 5.10 19.21 0.57
C ALA A 61 5.39 17.72 0.76
N LEU A 62 6.35 17.17 0.01
CA LEU A 62 6.77 15.78 0.17
C LEU A 62 7.28 15.49 1.59
N TRP A 63 8.21 16.29 2.10
CA TRP A 63 8.77 16.10 3.44
C TRP A 63 7.69 16.18 4.52
N ALA A 64 6.75 17.12 4.41
CA ALA A 64 5.62 17.20 5.34
C ALA A 64 4.77 15.92 5.33
N MET A 65 4.55 15.33 4.16
CA MET A 65 3.78 14.08 4.03
C MET A 65 4.57 12.85 4.48
N LEU A 66 5.90 12.85 4.32
CA LEU A 66 6.74 11.76 4.78
C LEU A 66 6.80 11.65 6.30
N VAL A 67 6.56 12.73 7.05
CA VAL A 67 6.45 12.69 8.53
C VAL A 67 5.29 11.78 8.96
N GLY A 68 4.09 11.99 8.43
CA GLY A 68 2.93 11.13 8.76
C GLY A 68 3.08 9.72 8.22
N PHE A 69 3.65 9.55 7.02
CA PHE A 69 3.90 8.24 6.45
C PHE A 69 4.93 7.44 7.27
N PHE A 70 6.02 8.08 7.70
CA PHE A 70 7.00 7.50 8.61
C PHE A 70 6.37 7.05 9.93
N MET A 71 5.56 7.92 10.54
CA MET A 71 4.87 7.64 11.80
C MET A 71 3.99 6.38 11.71
N ILE A 72 3.20 6.22 10.64
CA ILE A 72 2.37 5.01 10.44
C ILE A 72 3.22 3.75 10.33
N LEU A 73 4.32 3.82 9.59
CA LEU A 73 5.18 2.67 9.36
C LEU A 73 5.92 2.26 10.64
N VAL A 74 6.37 3.23 11.42
CA VAL A 74 6.94 2.99 12.76
C VAL A 74 5.89 2.34 13.66
N ASP A 75 4.66 2.90 13.73
CA ASP A 75 3.58 2.37 14.56
C ASP A 75 3.20 0.94 14.19
N SER A 76 3.23 0.59 12.92
CA SER A 76 2.90 -0.77 12.46
C SER A 76 3.93 -1.83 12.90
N THR A 77 5.16 -1.44 13.19
CA THR A 77 6.26 -2.35 13.56
C THR A 77 6.61 -2.30 15.04
N ILE A 78 6.39 -1.16 15.70
CA ILE A 78 6.75 -0.92 17.10
C ILE A 78 5.95 -1.82 18.06
N VAL A 79 4.69 -2.08 17.76
CA VAL A 79 3.77 -2.85 18.62
C VAL A 79 4.20 -4.30 18.77
N ALA A 80 4.80 -4.90 17.73
CA ALA A 80 5.26 -6.28 17.79
C ALA A 80 6.29 -6.53 18.90
N VAL A 81 7.12 -5.53 19.21
CA VAL A 81 8.13 -5.59 20.29
C VAL A 81 7.47 -5.43 21.66
N ALA A 82 6.38 -4.66 21.74
CA ALA A 82 5.70 -4.34 23.00
C ALA A 82 4.70 -5.43 23.45
N ASN A 83 4.35 -6.38 22.58
CA ASN A 83 3.33 -7.39 22.89
C ASN A 83 3.51 -8.09 24.23
N PRO A 84 4.71 -8.59 24.62
CA PRO A 84 4.89 -9.24 25.94
C PRO A 84 4.62 -8.27 27.10
N SER A 85 5.08 -7.03 27.00
CA SER A 85 4.87 -5.99 28.02
C SER A 85 3.41 -5.58 28.16
N ILE A 86 2.67 -5.50 27.03
CA ILE A 86 1.22 -5.24 27.01
C ILE A 86 0.47 -6.40 27.67
N MET A 87 0.86 -7.66 27.39
CA MET A 87 0.28 -8.85 28.02
C MET A 87 0.43 -8.80 29.55
N ALA A 88 1.63 -8.54 30.02
CA ALA A 88 1.91 -8.44 31.44
C ALA A 88 1.14 -7.31 32.13
N ALA A 89 1.11 -6.12 31.51
CA ALA A 89 0.50 -4.93 32.08
C ALA A 89 -1.04 -4.98 32.13
N LEU A 90 -1.68 -5.60 31.13
CA LEU A 90 -3.14 -5.72 31.03
C LEU A 90 -3.67 -7.07 31.52
N ASN A 91 -2.80 -7.92 32.13
CA ASN A 91 -3.13 -9.28 32.61
C ASN A 91 -3.78 -10.15 31.52
N ILE A 92 -3.24 -10.09 30.31
CA ILE A 92 -3.75 -10.87 29.18
C ILE A 92 -3.13 -12.26 29.24
N THR A 93 -3.96 -13.29 29.39
CA THR A 93 -3.54 -14.69 29.44
C THR A 93 -3.50 -15.37 28.08
N SER A 94 -4.18 -14.81 27.06
CA SER A 94 -4.28 -15.38 25.72
C SER A 94 -3.42 -14.62 24.72
N TYR A 95 -2.54 -15.33 24.00
CA TYR A 95 -1.78 -14.78 22.87
C TYR A 95 -2.69 -14.25 21.75
N ASP A 96 -3.83 -14.91 21.53
CA ASP A 96 -4.77 -14.51 20.48
C ASP A 96 -5.28 -13.08 20.67
N SER A 97 -5.56 -12.70 21.94
CA SER A 97 -5.98 -11.32 22.27
C SER A 97 -4.93 -10.27 21.93
N VAL A 98 -3.64 -10.61 22.04
CA VAL A 98 -2.55 -9.67 21.67
C VAL A 98 -2.34 -9.62 20.16
N ILE A 99 -2.50 -10.75 19.47
CA ILE A 99 -2.46 -10.79 18.00
C ILE A 99 -3.57 -9.91 17.42
N TRP A 100 -4.75 -9.88 18.07
CA TRP A 100 -5.83 -8.98 17.69
C TRP A 100 -5.46 -7.49 17.71
N LEU A 101 -4.52 -7.05 18.55
CA LEU A 101 -4.06 -5.64 18.54
C LEU A 101 -3.44 -5.25 17.18
N THR A 102 -2.65 -6.16 16.62
CA THR A 102 -2.05 -5.93 15.30
C THR A 102 -3.07 -6.09 14.18
N SER A 103 -3.90 -7.14 14.24
CA SER A 103 -4.87 -7.45 13.20
C SER A 103 -6.00 -6.44 13.13
N ALA A 104 -6.48 -5.94 14.26
CA ALA A 104 -7.50 -4.89 14.31
C ALA A 104 -7.01 -3.60 13.63
N TYR A 105 -5.76 -3.21 13.88
CA TYR A 105 -5.13 -2.10 13.18
C TYR A 105 -5.02 -2.35 11.67
N LEU A 106 -4.50 -3.51 11.28
CA LEU A 106 -4.32 -3.86 9.87
C LEU A 106 -5.65 -3.97 9.12
N LEU A 107 -6.69 -4.52 9.74
CA LEU A 107 -8.05 -4.55 9.19
C LEU A 107 -8.65 -3.14 9.07
N GLY A 108 -8.58 -2.36 10.16
CA GLY A 108 -8.99 -0.96 10.16
C GLY A 108 -8.26 -0.12 9.12
N TYR A 109 -7.03 -0.52 8.76
CA TYR A 109 -6.23 0.11 7.72
C TYR A 109 -6.61 -0.39 6.31
N ALA A 110 -6.67 -1.71 6.09
CA ALA A 110 -6.86 -2.30 4.77
C ALA A 110 -8.24 -1.99 4.17
N VAL A 111 -9.30 -2.09 4.99
CA VAL A 111 -10.69 -1.95 4.52
C VAL A 111 -11.00 -0.55 3.95
N PRO A 112 -10.71 0.57 4.64
CA PRO A 112 -11.03 1.89 4.11
C PRO A 112 -10.01 2.39 3.06
N LEU A 113 -8.89 1.70 2.86
CA LEU A 113 -7.78 2.18 2.04
C LEU A 113 -8.18 2.43 0.58
N LEU A 114 -8.99 1.55 0.00
CA LEU A 114 -9.53 1.72 -1.36
C LEU A 114 -10.45 2.94 -1.45
N LEU A 115 -11.32 3.11 -0.44
CA LEU A 115 -12.21 4.26 -0.37
C LEU A 115 -11.42 5.56 -0.18
N ALA A 116 -10.37 5.54 0.65
CA ALA A 116 -9.55 6.70 0.97
C ALA A 116 -8.88 7.32 -0.27
N GLY A 117 -8.49 6.51 -1.26
CA GLY A 117 -8.00 7.00 -2.55
C GLY A 117 -9.05 7.87 -3.26
N ARG A 118 -10.29 7.40 -3.35
CA ARG A 118 -11.42 8.12 -3.96
C ARG A 118 -11.88 9.34 -3.15
N LEU A 119 -11.85 9.22 -1.81
CA LEU A 119 -12.15 10.34 -0.92
C LEU A 119 -11.17 11.50 -1.15
N GLY A 120 -9.88 11.20 -1.39
CA GLY A 120 -8.86 12.19 -1.69
C GLY A 120 -9.13 12.97 -2.98
N ASP A 121 -9.63 12.30 -4.00
CA ASP A 121 -10.01 12.93 -5.27
C ASP A 121 -11.21 13.87 -5.10
N ARG A 122 -12.16 13.52 -4.22
CA ARG A 122 -13.38 14.31 -3.99
C ARG A 122 -13.21 15.45 -2.98
N PHE A 123 -12.59 15.19 -1.83
CA PHE A 123 -12.47 16.17 -0.74
C PHE A 123 -11.12 16.89 -0.72
N GLY A 124 -10.23 16.53 -1.63
CA GLY A 124 -8.87 17.05 -1.73
C GLY A 124 -7.87 16.23 -0.93
N THR A 125 -6.76 15.88 -1.58
CA THR A 125 -5.67 15.08 -1.00
C THR A 125 -5.11 15.70 0.29
N LYS A 126 -4.96 17.04 0.34
CA LYS A 126 -4.50 17.77 1.53
C LYS A 126 -5.44 17.58 2.71
N ASN A 127 -6.73 17.83 2.51
CA ASN A 127 -7.72 17.79 3.60
C ASN A 127 -7.86 16.38 4.15
N LEU A 128 -7.86 15.37 3.27
CA LEU A 128 -7.97 13.98 3.70
C LEU A 128 -6.70 13.49 4.41
N TYR A 129 -5.52 13.94 3.95
CA TYR A 129 -4.27 13.66 4.64
C TYR A 129 -4.28 14.23 6.06
N ILE A 130 -4.69 15.50 6.24
CA ILE A 130 -4.78 16.14 7.55
C ILE A 130 -5.82 15.43 8.44
N ALA A 131 -7.01 15.13 7.91
CA ALA A 131 -8.03 14.40 8.66
C ALA A 131 -7.53 13.02 9.13
N GLY A 132 -6.88 12.26 8.24
CA GLY A 132 -6.27 10.98 8.59
C GLY A 132 -5.21 11.10 9.68
N LEU A 133 -4.36 12.13 9.59
CA LEU A 133 -3.30 12.38 10.56
C LEU A 133 -3.87 12.77 11.94
N VAL A 134 -4.93 13.58 11.98
CA VAL A 134 -5.63 13.93 13.22
C VAL A 134 -6.28 12.70 13.84
N VAL A 135 -7.03 11.91 13.06
CA VAL A 135 -7.66 10.66 13.54
C VAL A 135 -6.61 9.70 14.08
N PHE A 136 -5.51 9.50 13.36
CA PHE A 136 -4.41 8.63 13.80
C PHE A 136 -3.80 9.09 15.11
N THR A 137 -3.52 10.40 15.25
CA THR A 137 -2.89 10.99 16.44
C THR A 137 -3.80 10.88 17.66
N LEU A 138 -5.09 11.18 17.51
CA LEU A 138 -6.06 11.05 18.61
C LEU A 138 -6.28 9.60 19.01
N ALA A 139 -6.36 8.69 18.05
CA ALA A 139 -6.47 7.25 18.30
C ALA A 139 -5.20 6.70 18.99
N SER A 140 -4.02 7.21 18.62
CA SER A 140 -2.77 6.85 19.30
C SER A 140 -2.75 7.30 20.75
N LEU A 141 -3.21 8.51 21.03
CA LEU A 141 -3.40 8.97 22.41
C LEU A 141 -4.37 8.05 23.17
N TRP A 142 -5.48 7.66 22.54
CA TRP A 142 -6.45 6.72 23.10
C TRP A 142 -5.83 5.34 23.37
N CYS A 143 -5.01 4.79 22.45
CA CYS A 143 -4.27 3.56 22.67
C CYS A 143 -3.40 3.63 23.94
N GLY A 144 -2.62 4.69 24.11
CA GLY A 144 -1.76 4.89 25.28
C GLY A 144 -2.51 5.03 26.61
N LEU A 145 -3.75 5.51 26.57
CA LEU A 145 -4.63 5.66 27.75
C LEU A 145 -5.50 4.42 28.00
N SER A 146 -5.38 3.35 27.20
CA SER A 146 -6.23 2.17 27.31
C SER A 146 -5.93 1.35 28.56
N GLY A 147 -6.94 1.14 29.40
CA GLY A 147 -6.87 0.31 30.61
C GLY A 147 -7.37 -1.13 30.41
N SER A 148 -7.80 -1.51 29.21
CA SER A 148 -8.27 -2.87 28.88
C SER A 148 -7.95 -3.25 27.45
N VAL A 149 -7.88 -4.57 27.19
CA VAL A 149 -7.63 -5.12 25.85
C VAL A 149 -8.68 -4.67 24.84
N GLY A 150 -9.97 -4.75 25.20
CA GLY A 150 -11.07 -4.37 24.31
C GLY A 150 -11.02 -2.88 23.93
N MET A 151 -10.68 -2.01 24.89
CA MET A 151 -10.47 -0.60 24.62
C MET A 151 -9.28 -0.37 23.68
N LEU A 152 -8.18 -1.07 23.90
CA LEU A 152 -6.98 -0.98 23.06
C LEU A 152 -7.26 -1.49 21.63
N ILE A 153 -7.94 -2.63 21.48
CA ILE A 153 -8.35 -3.16 20.17
C ILE A 153 -9.22 -2.14 19.41
N THR A 154 -10.20 -1.56 20.09
CA THR A 154 -11.10 -0.55 19.48
C THR A 154 -10.31 0.70 19.03
N ALA A 155 -9.43 1.19 19.87
CA ALA A 155 -8.55 2.32 19.55
C ALA A 155 -7.63 2.00 18.36
N ARG A 156 -7.13 0.76 18.26
CA ARG A 156 -6.31 0.27 17.12
C ARG A 156 -7.10 0.25 15.81
N VAL A 157 -8.38 -0.14 15.83
CA VAL A 157 -9.24 -0.03 14.62
C VAL A 157 -9.32 1.42 14.15
N VAL A 158 -9.62 2.36 15.07
CA VAL A 158 -9.73 3.79 14.72
C VAL A 158 -8.39 4.34 14.22
N GLN A 159 -7.28 3.94 14.83
CA GLN A 159 -5.94 4.30 14.40
C GLN A 159 -5.63 3.78 12.98
N GLY A 160 -6.04 2.54 12.67
CA GLY A 160 -5.95 1.96 11.33
C GLY A 160 -6.74 2.74 10.29
N ILE A 161 -7.96 3.20 10.62
CA ILE A 161 -8.76 4.07 9.74
C ILE A 161 -8.00 5.39 9.46
N GLY A 162 -7.40 6.01 10.47
CA GLY A 162 -6.56 7.19 10.30
C GLY A 162 -5.40 6.96 9.33
N ALA A 163 -4.71 5.83 9.47
CA ALA A 163 -3.63 5.41 8.57
C ALA A 163 -4.13 5.21 7.12
N ALA A 164 -5.31 4.60 6.94
CA ALA A 164 -5.93 4.39 5.64
C ALA A 164 -6.22 5.71 4.91
N LEU A 165 -6.72 6.70 5.63
CA LEU A 165 -7.07 8.00 5.06
C LEU A 165 -5.85 8.75 4.51
N LEU A 166 -4.70 8.66 5.17
CA LEU A 166 -3.53 9.46 4.79
C LEU A 166 -2.58 8.76 3.81
N THR A 167 -2.48 7.44 3.81
CA THR A 167 -1.47 6.71 3.01
C THR A 167 -1.60 6.90 1.50
N PRO A 168 -2.78 6.74 0.85
CA PRO A 168 -2.90 6.92 -0.60
C PRO A 168 -2.64 8.36 -1.03
N GLN A 169 -2.86 9.32 -0.11
CA GLN A 169 -2.70 10.74 -0.41
C GLN A 169 -1.24 11.08 -0.69
N THR A 170 -0.30 10.44 -0.01
CA THR A 170 1.13 10.68 -0.20
C THR A 170 1.56 10.31 -1.61
N LEU A 171 1.19 9.13 -2.08
CA LEU A 171 1.55 8.66 -3.43
C LEU A 171 0.79 9.45 -4.51
N SER A 172 -0.50 9.73 -4.30
CA SER A 172 -1.30 10.58 -5.20
C SER A 172 -0.71 11.99 -5.33
N MET A 173 -0.25 12.58 -4.23
CA MET A 173 0.39 13.90 -4.26
C MET A 173 1.71 13.85 -5.04
N ILE A 174 2.58 12.85 -4.83
CA ILE A 174 3.83 12.71 -5.58
C ILE A 174 3.56 12.71 -7.09
N THR A 175 2.56 11.96 -7.55
CA THR A 175 2.24 11.86 -8.97
C THR A 175 1.68 13.15 -9.56
N ARG A 176 1.06 14.01 -8.74
CA ARG A 176 0.42 15.27 -9.16
C ARG A 176 1.35 16.49 -9.11
N ILE A 177 2.27 16.56 -8.12
CA ILE A 177 3.13 17.75 -7.93
C ILE A 177 4.52 17.60 -8.55
N PHE A 178 4.98 16.36 -8.82
CA PHE A 178 6.28 16.15 -9.45
C PHE A 178 6.12 15.85 -10.95
N PRO A 179 6.91 16.50 -11.82
CA PRO A 179 6.99 16.16 -13.23
C PRO A 179 7.56 14.75 -13.42
N ALA A 180 7.26 14.12 -14.56
CA ALA A 180 7.55 12.70 -14.80
C ALA A 180 9.04 12.33 -14.62
N ASP A 181 9.94 13.22 -15.00
CA ASP A 181 11.40 13.07 -14.89
C ASP A 181 11.93 13.10 -13.44
N ARG A 182 11.17 13.66 -12.49
CA ARG A 182 11.56 13.77 -11.07
C ARG A 182 10.75 12.88 -10.12
N ARG A 183 9.72 12.19 -10.61
CA ARG A 183 8.90 11.28 -9.79
C ARG A 183 9.71 10.13 -9.21
N GLY A 184 10.67 9.59 -9.97
CA GLY A 184 11.54 8.51 -9.50
C GLY A 184 12.31 8.88 -8.23
N VAL A 185 12.86 10.11 -8.17
CA VAL A 185 13.58 10.58 -6.98
C VAL A 185 12.64 10.79 -5.79
N ALA A 186 11.42 11.31 -6.01
CA ALA A 186 10.42 11.47 -4.96
C ALA A 186 9.92 10.13 -4.42
N LEU A 187 9.71 9.15 -5.30
CA LEU A 187 9.35 7.77 -4.92
C LEU A 187 10.49 7.06 -4.18
N SER A 188 11.75 7.36 -4.54
CA SER A 188 12.91 6.83 -3.79
C SER A 188 12.97 7.38 -2.37
N ALA A 189 12.66 8.67 -2.16
CA ALA A 189 12.54 9.25 -0.82
C ALA A 189 11.41 8.58 -0.01
N TRP A 190 10.27 8.31 -0.65
CA TRP A 190 9.14 7.58 -0.05
C TRP A 190 9.55 6.15 0.34
N GLY A 191 10.24 5.42 -0.55
CA GLY A 191 10.75 4.08 -0.28
C GLY A 191 11.84 4.05 0.80
N ALA A 192 12.76 5.02 0.80
CA ALA A 192 13.79 5.17 1.84
C ALA A 192 13.16 5.42 3.22
N THR A 193 12.10 6.22 3.28
CA THR A 193 11.33 6.45 4.52
C THR A 193 10.76 5.14 5.06
N ALA A 194 10.25 4.27 4.18
CA ALA A 194 9.75 2.95 4.59
C ALA A 194 10.87 2.06 5.14
N GLY A 195 12.05 2.06 4.49
CA GLY A 195 13.22 1.31 4.96
C GLY A 195 13.70 1.78 6.34
N VAL A 196 13.81 3.10 6.54
CA VAL A 196 14.21 3.68 7.83
C VAL A 196 13.17 3.38 8.91
N ALA A 197 11.88 3.48 8.61
CA ALA A 197 10.81 3.20 9.57
C ALA A 197 10.82 1.73 10.04
N THR A 198 11.15 0.79 9.14
CA THR A 198 11.27 -0.64 9.48
C THR A 198 12.37 -0.90 10.52
N LEU A 199 13.45 -0.11 10.48
CA LEU A 199 14.52 -0.20 11.47
C LEU A 199 14.17 0.57 12.76
N VAL A 200 13.68 1.80 12.61
CA VAL A 200 13.41 2.70 13.75
C VAL A 200 12.28 2.17 14.62
N GLY A 201 11.24 1.56 14.02
CA GLY A 201 10.08 1.05 14.76
C GLY A 201 10.44 0.08 15.89
N PRO A 202 11.04 -1.08 15.59
CA PRO A 202 11.44 -2.03 16.62
C PRO A 202 12.45 -1.46 17.62
N LEU A 203 13.44 -0.67 17.16
CA LEU A 203 14.46 -0.08 18.04
C LEU A 203 13.85 0.95 19.00
N ALA A 204 13.06 1.89 18.49
CA ALA A 204 12.36 2.87 19.32
C ALA A 204 11.39 2.17 20.27
N GLY A 205 10.69 1.13 19.78
CA GLY A 205 9.79 0.32 20.59
C GLY A 205 10.49 -0.34 21.75
N GLY A 206 11.63 -0.99 21.50
CA GLY A 206 12.42 -1.61 22.55
C GLY A 206 12.85 -0.60 23.62
N VAL A 207 13.45 0.52 23.21
CA VAL A 207 13.91 1.57 24.12
C VAL A 207 12.74 2.18 24.92
N LEU A 208 11.60 2.47 24.28
CA LEU A 208 10.44 3.06 24.95
C LEU A 208 9.83 2.08 25.95
N VAL A 209 9.70 0.79 25.57
CA VAL A 209 9.16 -0.24 26.44
C VAL A 209 10.07 -0.50 27.65
N ASP A 210 11.39 -0.58 27.43
CA ASP A 210 12.37 -0.87 28.49
C ASP A 210 12.47 0.26 29.52
N HIS A 211 12.32 1.53 29.10
CA HIS A 211 12.55 2.67 30.00
C HIS A 211 11.29 3.38 30.48
N LEU A 212 10.23 3.41 29.68
CA LEU A 212 9.02 4.22 29.94
C LEU A 212 7.74 3.37 30.03
N GLY A 213 7.80 2.13 29.58
CA GLY A 213 6.66 1.22 29.52
C GLY A 213 5.90 1.25 28.20
N TRP A 214 5.04 0.24 28.00
CA TRP A 214 4.37 -0.03 26.73
C TRP A 214 3.53 1.12 26.18
N ALA A 215 2.88 1.90 27.02
CA ALA A 215 1.99 2.98 26.59
C ALA A 215 2.71 4.07 25.77
N TRP A 216 4.03 4.24 26.02
CA TRP A 216 4.83 5.25 25.34
C TRP A 216 5.07 4.97 23.86
N ILE A 217 4.93 3.71 23.41
CA ILE A 217 4.98 3.41 21.96
C ILE A 217 3.85 4.13 21.20
N PHE A 218 2.74 4.43 21.87
CA PHE A 218 1.62 5.17 21.32
C PHE A 218 1.76 6.68 21.59
N PHE A 219 2.16 7.07 22.80
CA PHE A 219 2.30 8.49 23.13
C PHE A 219 3.35 9.21 22.28
N VAL A 220 4.40 8.53 21.82
CA VAL A 220 5.41 9.13 20.94
C VAL A 220 4.83 9.64 19.61
N ASN A 221 3.74 9.05 19.15
CA ASN A 221 3.06 9.48 17.94
C ASN A 221 2.32 10.82 18.12
N VAL A 222 1.98 11.21 19.35
CA VAL A 222 1.19 12.43 19.59
C VAL A 222 1.96 13.69 19.23
N PRO A 223 3.18 13.96 19.75
CA PRO A 223 3.95 15.13 19.35
C PRO A 223 4.32 15.10 17.86
N ILE A 224 4.67 13.93 17.31
CA ILE A 224 5.00 13.78 15.88
C ILE A 224 3.78 14.10 15.01
N GLY A 225 2.59 13.62 15.41
CA GLY A 225 1.34 13.87 14.71
C GLY A 225 0.94 15.34 14.72
N VAL A 226 1.08 16.03 15.88
CA VAL A 226 0.83 17.48 15.99
C VAL A 226 1.76 18.26 15.06
N ILE A 227 3.06 17.96 15.09
CA ILE A 227 4.04 18.59 14.18
C ILE A 227 3.66 18.29 12.73
N GLY A 228 3.30 17.04 12.41
CA GLY A 228 2.87 16.62 11.08
C GLY A 228 1.64 17.40 10.59
N VAL A 229 0.63 17.61 11.44
CA VAL A 229 -0.56 18.41 11.11
C VAL A 229 -0.17 19.86 10.80
N VAL A 230 0.66 20.49 11.63
CA VAL A 230 1.11 21.87 11.42
C VAL A 230 1.87 21.99 10.09
N LEU A 231 2.82 21.08 9.83
CA LEU A 231 3.55 21.05 8.56
C LEU A 231 2.63 20.81 7.36
N ALA A 232 1.65 19.91 7.49
CA ALA A 232 0.70 19.61 6.44
C ALA A 232 -0.18 20.82 6.09
N VAL A 233 -0.66 21.54 7.09
CA VAL A 233 -1.47 22.76 6.88
C VAL A 233 -0.67 23.82 6.12
N TRP A 234 0.60 24.02 6.44
CA TRP A 234 1.42 25.09 5.87
C TRP A 234 2.11 24.72 4.56
N LEU A 235 2.54 23.48 4.39
CA LEU A 235 3.42 23.09 3.29
C LEU A 235 2.73 22.31 2.17
N ILE A 236 1.59 21.64 2.44
CA ILE A 236 0.88 20.88 1.42
C ILE A 236 -0.04 21.82 0.64
N PRO A 237 0.10 21.90 -0.70
CA PRO A 237 -0.78 22.70 -1.53
C PRO A 237 -2.17 22.08 -1.64
N ALA A 238 -3.20 22.91 -1.79
CA ALA A 238 -4.52 22.45 -2.16
C ALA A 238 -4.55 22.17 -3.67
N LEU A 239 -4.91 20.96 -4.06
CA LEU A 239 -5.04 20.56 -5.46
C LEU A 239 -6.51 20.56 -5.89
N PRO A 240 -6.80 20.74 -7.20
CA PRO A 240 -8.15 20.64 -7.74
C PRO A 240 -8.81 19.30 -7.39
N THR A 241 -10.07 19.34 -7.06
CA THR A 241 -10.90 18.19 -6.70
C THR A 241 -11.81 17.80 -7.85
N HIS A 242 -12.12 16.53 -7.97
CA HIS A 242 -13.05 16.00 -8.96
C HIS A 242 -14.21 15.30 -8.23
N PRO A 243 -15.47 15.61 -8.55
CA PRO A 243 -16.60 14.96 -7.92
C PRO A 243 -16.69 13.51 -8.40
N HIS A 244 -16.61 12.57 -7.47
CA HIS A 244 -16.78 11.14 -7.70
C HIS A 244 -17.97 10.60 -6.90
N ARG A 245 -18.65 9.58 -7.43
CA ARG A 245 -19.66 8.82 -6.69
C ARG A 245 -18.97 7.70 -5.91
N PHE A 246 -19.52 7.36 -4.73
CA PHE A 246 -18.94 6.32 -3.89
C PHE A 246 -19.62 4.98 -4.12
N ASP A 247 -18.84 3.94 -4.29
CA ASP A 247 -19.29 2.56 -4.29
C ASP A 247 -19.33 2.00 -2.86
N VAL A 248 -20.36 2.41 -2.11
CA VAL A 248 -20.54 1.99 -0.71
C VAL A 248 -20.68 0.46 -0.61
N LEU A 249 -21.39 -0.16 -1.56
CA LEU A 249 -21.56 -1.61 -1.57
C LEU A 249 -20.23 -2.34 -1.79
N GLY A 250 -19.40 -1.84 -2.69
CA GLY A 250 -18.05 -2.39 -2.90
C GLY A 250 -17.19 -2.31 -1.64
N VAL A 251 -17.24 -1.19 -0.90
CA VAL A 251 -16.52 -1.04 0.39
C VAL A 251 -17.01 -2.05 1.42
N VAL A 252 -18.33 -2.20 1.57
CA VAL A 252 -18.92 -3.15 2.53
C VAL A 252 -18.56 -4.58 2.17
N LEU A 253 -18.69 -4.97 0.90
CA LEU A 253 -18.37 -6.33 0.45
C LEU A 253 -16.88 -6.65 0.65
N SER A 254 -15.98 -5.74 0.25
CA SER A 254 -14.54 -5.96 0.45
C SER A 254 -14.16 -6.01 1.93
N GLY A 255 -14.76 -5.15 2.76
CA GLY A 255 -14.53 -5.10 4.19
C GLY A 255 -15.01 -6.35 4.91
N VAL A 256 -16.25 -6.76 4.68
CA VAL A 256 -16.84 -7.96 5.29
C VAL A 256 -16.10 -9.21 4.81
N GLY A 257 -15.82 -9.35 3.50
CA GLY A 257 -15.09 -10.49 2.98
C GLY A 257 -13.70 -10.64 3.58
N LEU A 258 -12.93 -9.56 3.63
CA LEU A 258 -11.60 -9.56 4.23
C LEU A 258 -11.66 -9.86 5.75
N PHE A 259 -12.60 -9.23 6.47
CA PHE A 259 -12.78 -9.47 7.90
C PHE A 259 -13.08 -10.95 8.20
N LEU A 260 -14.01 -11.57 7.48
CA LEU A 260 -14.37 -12.98 7.70
C LEU A 260 -13.19 -13.92 7.44
N ILE A 261 -12.40 -13.68 6.37
CA ILE A 261 -11.21 -14.51 6.07
C ILE A 261 -10.19 -14.38 7.21
N VAL A 262 -9.88 -13.16 7.62
CA VAL A 262 -8.88 -12.90 8.65
C VAL A 262 -9.34 -13.42 10.01
N PHE A 263 -10.61 -13.19 10.37
CA PHE A 263 -11.21 -13.71 11.60
C PHE A 263 -11.11 -15.25 11.65
N GLY A 264 -11.53 -15.92 10.58
CA GLY A 264 -11.46 -17.37 10.51
C GLY A 264 -10.03 -17.92 10.62
N LEU A 265 -9.04 -17.25 10.00
CA LEU A 265 -7.64 -17.66 10.11
C LEU A 265 -7.10 -17.47 11.53
N GLN A 266 -7.43 -16.38 12.20
CA GLN A 266 -6.93 -16.09 13.55
C GLN A 266 -7.58 -16.94 14.63
N GLU A 267 -8.91 -17.11 14.56
CA GLU A 267 -9.66 -17.89 15.55
C GLU A 267 -9.59 -19.40 15.29
N GLY A 268 -9.06 -19.80 14.12
CA GLY A 268 -8.99 -21.21 13.73
C GLY A 268 -8.32 -22.10 14.75
N GLN A 269 -7.16 -21.70 15.24
CA GLN A 269 -6.38 -22.46 16.21
C GLN A 269 -7.06 -22.53 17.59
N THR A 270 -7.56 -21.39 18.07
CA THR A 270 -8.27 -21.28 19.36
C THR A 270 -9.48 -22.21 19.43
N HIS A 271 -10.18 -22.40 18.30
CA HIS A 271 -11.38 -23.24 18.20
C HIS A 271 -11.10 -24.60 17.56
N GLY A 272 -9.84 -25.06 17.51
CA GLY A 272 -9.46 -26.38 16.98
C GLY A 272 -9.92 -26.64 15.55
N TRP A 273 -9.96 -25.61 14.72
CA TRP A 273 -10.40 -25.66 13.31
C TRP A 273 -11.80 -26.30 13.14
N ALA A 274 -12.71 -25.99 14.09
CA ALA A 274 -14.09 -26.47 14.02
C ALA A 274 -14.76 -26.17 12.66
N PRO A 275 -15.75 -26.99 12.21
CA PRO A 275 -16.38 -26.82 10.89
C PRO A 275 -16.94 -25.41 10.63
N TRP A 276 -17.41 -24.72 11.66
CA TRP A 276 -17.92 -23.35 11.52
C TRP A 276 -16.83 -22.34 11.14
N ILE A 277 -15.57 -22.55 11.56
CA ILE A 277 -14.44 -21.70 11.15
C ILE A 277 -14.22 -21.79 9.64
N TRP A 278 -14.24 -23.01 9.10
CA TRP A 278 -14.16 -23.20 7.65
C TRP A 278 -15.34 -22.59 6.90
N ALA A 279 -16.54 -22.66 7.49
CA ALA A 279 -17.72 -21.98 6.93
C ALA A 279 -17.55 -20.46 6.92
N VAL A 280 -16.95 -19.85 7.95
CA VAL A 280 -16.65 -18.42 8.01
C VAL A 280 -15.62 -18.03 6.93
N ILE A 281 -14.53 -18.80 6.76
CA ILE A 281 -13.53 -18.56 5.74
C ILE A 281 -14.15 -18.69 4.34
N ALA A 282 -14.90 -19.76 4.09
CA ALA A 282 -15.59 -19.97 2.81
C ALA A 282 -16.61 -18.86 2.53
N GLY A 283 -17.37 -18.42 3.54
CA GLY A 283 -18.26 -17.27 3.47
C GLY A 283 -17.53 -15.98 3.10
N GLY A 284 -16.37 -15.73 3.72
CA GLY A 284 -15.52 -14.59 3.42
C GLY A 284 -14.99 -14.61 1.97
N ILE A 285 -14.55 -15.78 1.48
CA ILE A 285 -14.14 -15.97 0.08
C ILE A 285 -15.34 -15.72 -0.87
N GLY A 286 -16.53 -16.23 -0.52
CA GLY A 286 -17.77 -16.01 -1.28
C GLY A 286 -18.14 -14.52 -1.36
N VAL A 287 -18.06 -13.78 -0.25
CA VAL A 287 -18.29 -12.33 -0.23
C VAL A 287 -17.24 -11.59 -1.05
N MET A 288 -15.98 -12.02 -1.01
CA MET A 288 -14.93 -11.43 -1.84
C MET A 288 -15.15 -11.72 -3.33
N ALA A 289 -15.62 -12.92 -3.69
CA ALA A 289 -16.01 -13.23 -5.06
C ALA A 289 -17.19 -12.36 -5.52
N MET A 290 -18.19 -12.14 -4.64
CA MET A 290 -19.31 -11.23 -4.88
C MET A 290 -18.83 -9.77 -5.05
N PHE A 291 -17.83 -9.34 -4.28
CA PHE A 291 -17.18 -8.03 -4.46
C PHE A 291 -16.58 -7.90 -5.87
N VAL A 292 -15.80 -8.88 -6.31
CA VAL A 292 -15.18 -8.87 -7.65
C VAL A 292 -16.28 -8.87 -8.74
N TYR A 293 -17.31 -9.69 -8.58
CA TYR A 293 -18.48 -9.69 -9.48
C TYR A 293 -19.16 -8.32 -9.52
N TRP A 294 -19.41 -7.71 -8.35
CA TRP A 294 -19.99 -6.37 -8.26
C TRP A 294 -19.13 -5.33 -9.00
N GLN A 295 -17.80 -5.36 -8.82
CA GLN A 295 -16.90 -4.46 -9.52
C GLN A 295 -16.93 -4.64 -11.05
N SER A 296 -17.24 -5.85 -11.55
CA SER A 296 -17.35 -6.12 -12.99
C SER A 296 -18.66 -5.58 -13.60
N VAL A 297 -19.73 -5.53 -12.82
CA VAL A 297 -21.07 -5.11 -13.28
C VAL A 297 -21.33 -3.62 -13.00
N ASN A 298 -20.67 -3.05 -11.99
CA ASN A 298 -20.85 -1.66 -11.61
C ASN A 298 -20.30 -0.71 -12.69
N ARG A 299 -21.20 -0.09 -13.44
CA ARG A 299 -20.87 0.88 -14.51
C ARG A 299 -20.76 2.31 -14.01
N HIS A 300 -21.09 2.59 -12.74
CA HIS A 300 -21.16 3.92 -12.14
C HIS A 300 -19.97 4.23 -11.23
N GLU A 301 -18.74 4.13 -11.73
CA GLU A 301 -17.50 4.36 -10.97
C GLU A 301 -17.19 3.24 -9.94
N PRO A 302 -16.79 2.05 -10.41
CA PRO A 302 -16.38 0.96 -9.52
C PRO A 302 -15.21 1.38 -8.62
N LEU A 303 -15.17 0.85 -7.40
CA LEU A 303 -14.10 1.10 -6.43
C LEU A 303 -12.73 0.70 -7.00
N ILE A 304 -12.71 -0.43 -7.70
CA ILE A 304 -11.56 -0.94 -8.44
C ILE A 304 -11.95 -1.04 -9.94
N PRO A 305 -11.47 -0.12 -10.79
CA PRO A 305 -11.62 -0.27 -12.22
C PRO A 305 -10.87 -1.51 -12.73
N LEU A 306 -11.59 -2.59 -13.05
CA LEU A 306 -10.99 -3.87 -13.45
C LEU A 306 -10.18 -3.76 -14.77
N GLU A 307 -10.36 -2.68 -15.55
CA GLU A 307 -9.57 -2.40 -16.74
C GLU A 307 -8.06 -2.31 -16.45
N MET A 308 -7.66 -1.92 -15.21
CA MET A 308 -6.25 -1.85 -14.80
C MET A 308 -5.58 -3.22 -14.79
N PHE A 309 -6.34 -4.27 -14.49
CA PHE A 309 -5.81 -5.64 -14.46
C PHE A 309 -5.65 -6.27 -15.85
N ARG A 310 -6.07 -5.58 -16.93
CA ARG A 310 -5.72 -5.95 -18.30
C ARG A 310 -4.24 -5.72 -18.60
N ASP A 311 -3.62 -4.77 -17.90
CA ASP A 311 -2.17 -4.63 -17.91
C ASP A 311 -1.55 -5.72 -17.04
N ARG A 312 -0.77 -6.59 -17.69
CA ARG A 312 -0.14 -7.75 -17.06
C ARG A 312 0.91 -7.31 -16.03
N ASP A 313 1.67 -6.27 -16.32
CA ASP A 313 2.71 -5.77 -15.44
C ASP A 313 2.09 -5.15 -14.18
N PHE A 314 0.97 -4.43 -14.29
CA PHE A 314 0.20 -3.96 -13.15
C PHE A 314 -0.29 -5.13 -12.28
N THR A 315 -0.89 -6.16 -12.89
CA THR A 315 -1.43 -7.32 -12.17
C THR A 315 -0.33 -8.07 -11.42
N LEU A 316 0.78 -8.38 -12.10
CA LEU A 316 1.89 -9.11 -11.49
C LEU A 316 2.63 -8.30 -10.43
N ALA A 317 2.74 -6.98 -10.60
CA ALA A 317 3.28 -6.10 -9.56
C ALA A 317 2.39 -6.07 -8.31
N ASN A 318 1.05 -6.11 -8.48
CA ASN A 318 0.11 -6.20 -7.36
C ASN A 318 0.17 -7.56 -6.64
N VAL A 319 0.35 -8.65 -7.37
CA VAL A 319 0.63 -9.96 -6.75
C VAL A 319 1.97 -9.91 -6.00
N GLY A 320 3.02 -9.39 -6.63
CA GLY A 320 4.35 -9.28 -6.02
C GLY A 320 4.34 -8.47 -4.73
N ILE A 321 3.63 -7.32 -4.69
CA ILE A 321 3.56 -6.50 -3.47
C ILE A 321 2.79 -7.19 -2.33
N ALA A 322 1.76 -7.97 -2.65
CA ALA A 322 1.06 -8.78 -1.64
C ALA A 322 1.96 -9.89 -1.09
N VAL A 323 2.71 -10.57 -1.95
CA VAL A 323 3.65 -11.64 -1.57
C VAL A 323 4.78 -11.13 -0.68
N ILE A 324 5.44 -10.01 -1.04
CA ILE A 324 6.52 -9.46 -0.20
C ILE A 324 5.98 -8.98 1.14
N ALA A 325 4.82 -8.32 1.16
CA ALA A 325 4.19 -7.86 2.39
C ALA A 325 3.80 -9.03 3.29
N PHE A 326 3.26 -10.11 2.73
CA PHE A 326 3.01 -11.38 3.43
C PHE A 326 4.30 -11.92 4.05
N ALA A 327 5.35 -12.09 3.25
CA ALA A 327 6.60 -12.72 3.68
C ALA A 327 7.28 -11.93 4.81
N VAL A 328 7.37 -10.61 4.67
CA VAL A 328 8.01 -9.73 5.67
C VAL A 328 7.22 -9.71 6.98
N THR A 329 5.88 -9.61 6.90
CA THR A 329 5.05 -9.60 8.12
C THR A 329 5.05 -10.96 8.81
N ALA A 330 4.99 -12.04 8.04
CA ALA A 330 4.99 -13.39 8.59
C ALA A 330 6.30 -13.74 9.31
N MET A 331 7.46 -13.40 8.75
CA MET A 331 8.74 -13.80 9.33
C MET A 331 9.07 -13.12 10.66
N ILE A 332 8.51 -11.94 10.93
CA ILE A 332 8.93 -11.16 12.12
C ILE A 332 8.52 -11.83 13.43
N LEU A 333 7.37 -12.50 13.45
CA LEU A 333 6.85 -13.18 14.62
C LEU A 333 7.78 -14.32 15.09
N PRO A 334 8.05 -15.38 14.30
CA PRO A 334 8.92 -16.48 14.74
C PRO A 334 10.34 -16.00 15.05
N LEU A 335 10.86 -15.00 14.31
CA LEU A 335 12.18 -14.43 14.59
C LEU A 335 12.24 -13.76 15.96
N MET A 336 11.24 -12.94 16.31
CA MET A 336 11.20 -12.22 17.60
C MET A 336 10.99 -13.18 18.77
N PHE A 337 10.11 -14.19 18.64
CA PHE A 337 9.92 -15.19 19.65
C PHE A 337 11.18 -16.03 19.88
N TYR A 338 11.83 -16.49 18.82
CA TYR A 338 13.09 -17.20 18.91
C TYR A 338 14.17 -16.38 19.62
N ALA A 339 14.36 -15.12 19.20
CA ALA A 339 15.37 -14.25 19.79
C ALA A 339 15.14 -13.95 21.27
N GLN A 340 13.90 -13.78 21.69
CA GLN A 340 13.57 -13.44 23.08
C GLN A 340 13.45 -14.68 23.98
N SER A 341 12.83 -15.77 23.49
CA SER A 341 12.55 -16.93 24.32
C SER A 341 13.68 -17.94 24.38
N VAL A 342 14.48 -18.11 23.30
CA VAL A 342 15.61 -19.05 23.24
C VAL A 342 16.91 -18.39 23.68
N TYR A 343 17.21 -17.17 23.16
CA TYR A 343 18.44 -16.46 23.53
C TYR A 343 18.29 -15.54 24.74
N GLY A 344 17.08 -15.34 25.25
CA GLY A 344 16.83 -14.41 26.35
C GLY A 344 17.21 -12.94 26.00
N LEU A 345 17.19 -12.58 24.72
CA LEU A 345 17.51 -11.21 24.31
C LEU A 345 16.42 -10.25 24.78
N THR A 346 16.84 -9.09 25.27
CA THR A 346 15.89 -7.99 25.52
C THR A 346 15.20 -7.57 24.24
N PRO A 347 13.99 -7.02 24.28
CA PRO A 347 13.28 -6.49 23.10
C PRO A 347 14.15 -5.63 22.20
N THR A 348 14.97 -4.73 22.79
CA THR A 348 15.92 -3.89 22.04
C THR A 348 16.98 -4.69 21.30
N ARG A 349 17.58 -5.71 21.95
CA ARG A 349 18.60 -6.56 21.34
C ARG A 349 18.02 -7.46 20.25
N ALA A 350 16.82 -8.00 20.47
CA ALA A 350 16.09 -8.76 19.46
C ALA A 350 15.77 -7.90 18.22
N ALA A 351 15.36 -6.66 18.42
CA ALA A 351 15.12 -5.71 17.33
C ALA A 351 16.41 -5.40 16.54
N LEU A 352 17.57 -5.29 17.22
CA LEU A 352 18.87 -5.07 16.58
C LEU A 352 19.28 -6.19 15.61
N LEU A 353 18.76 -7.41 15.78
CA LEU A 353 18.98 -8.49 14.80
C LEU A 353 18.47 -8.13 13.41
N THR A 354 17.41 -7.31 13.31
CA THR A 354 16.84 -6.90 12.02
C THR A 354 17.58 -5.71 11.40
N ALA A 355 18.49 -5.06 12.14
CA ALA A 355 19.23 -3.89 11.66
C ALA A 355 20.05 -4.14 10.38
N PRO A 356 20.79 -5.25 10.23
CA PRO A 356 21.53 -5.54 8.99
C PRO A 356 20.61 -5.62 7.76
N MET A 357 19.39 -6.19 7.92
CA MET A 357 18.38 -6.25 6.86
C MET A 357 17.92 -4.86 6.45
N ALA A 358 17.58 -4.01 7.42
CA ALA A 358 17.11 -2.66 7.16
C ALA A 358 18.19 -1.76 6.55
N VAL A 359 19.43 -1.87 7.04
CA VAL A 359 20.60 -1.12 6.50
C VAL A 359 20.88 -1.54 5.07
N ALA A 360 20.97 -2.86 4.79
CA ALA A 360 21.21 -3.36 3.44
C ALA A 360 20.13 -2.88 2.45
N SER A 361 18.84 -2.97 2.86
CA SER A 361 17.72 -2.50 2.05
C SER A 361 17.78 -0.99 1.81
N GLY A 362 18.01 -0.19 2.85
CA GLY A 362 18.06 1.26 2.75
C GLY A 362 19.22 1.79 1.92
N VAL A 363 20.42 1.23 2.10
CA VAL A 363 21.62 1.62 1.34
C VAL A 363 21.50 1.28 -0.14
N LEU A 364 20.93 0.13 -0.47
CA LEU A 364 20.81 -0.31 -1.86
C LEU A 364 19.61 0.32 -2.60
N ALA A 365 18.56 0.76 -1.89
CA ALA A 365 17.35 1.31 -2.51
C ALA A 365 17.61 2.43 -3.55
N PRO A 366 18.47 3.44 -3.31
CA PRO A 366 18.76 4.49 -4.30
C PRO A 366 19.47 3.97 -5.55
N PHE A 367 20.33 2.95 -5.42
CA PHE A 367 21.03 2.33 -6.55
C PHE A 367 20.07 1.51 -7.39
N VAL A 368 19.22 0.72 -6.74
CA VAL A 368 18.21 -0.10 -7.41
C VAL A 368 17.16 0.78 -8.08
N GLY A 369 16.75 1.90 -7.48
CA GLY A 369 15.86 2.87 -8.10
C GLY A 369 16.38 3.37 -9.45
N ARG A 370 17.67 3.74 -9.54
CA ARG A 370 18.33 4.15 -10.80
C ARG A 370 18.45 3.00 -11.80
N LEU A 371 18.62 1.77 -11.31
CA LEU A 371 18.72 0.59 -12.15
C LEU A 371 17.37 0.27 -12.82
N VAL A 372 16.24 0.41 -12.11
CA VAL A 372 14.88 0.18 -12.62
C VAL A 372 14.54 1.12 -13.78
N ASP A 373 15.01 2.37 -13.72
CA ASP A 373 14.77 3.34 -14.78
C ASP A 373 15.49 2.99 -16.10
N ARG A 374 16.54 2.17 -16.03
CA ARG A 374 17.43 1.86 -17.17
C ARG A 374 17.34 0.43 -17.67
N THR A 375 16.76 -0.48 -16.90
CA THR A 375 16.76 -1.91 -17.19
C THR A 375 15.36 -2.49 -17.10
N HIS A 376 15.21 -3.70 -17.65
CA HIS A 376 13.95 -4.42 -17.60
C HIS A 376 13.62 -4.86 -16.15
N PRO A 377 12.38 -4.69 -15.64
CA PRO A 377 12.03 -4.99 -14.25
C PRO A 377 12.12 -6.49 -13.89
N ARG A 378 11.93 -7.38 -14.87
CA ARG A 378 11.92 -8.85 -14.68
C ARG A 378 13.15 -9.40 -13.96
N PRO A 379 14.41 -9.20 -14.44
CA PRO A 379 15.59 -9.73 -13.75
C PRO A 379 15.83 -9.09 -12.40
N ILE A 380 15.47 -7.81 -12.22
CA ILE A 380 15.64 -7.09 -10.96
C ILE A 380 14.74 -7.67 -9.88
N ILE A 381 13.43 -7.77 -10.16
CA ILE A 381 12.43 -8.29 -9.22
C ILE A 381 12.65 -9.78 -8.98
N GLY A 382 13.01 -10.54 -10.04
CA GLY A 382 13.35 -11.96 -9.94
C GLY A 382 14.54 -12.22 -9.02
N PHE A 383 15.62 -11.44 -9.17
CA PHE A 383 16.77 -11.49 -8.27
C PHE A 383 16.35 -11.18 -6.83
N GLY A 384 15.54 -10.13 -6.63
CA GLY A 384 15.06 -9.73 -5.31
C GLY A 384 14.31 -10.85 -4.60
N PHE A 385 13.29 -11.44 -5.24
CA PHE A 385 12.51 -12.54 -4.65
C PHE A 385 13.34 -13.81 -4.44
N SER A 386 14.25 -14.14 -5.37
CA SER A 386 15.15 -15.29 -5.20
C SER A 386 16.07 -15.11 -4.00
N THR A 387 16.67 -13.92 -3.85
CA THR A 387 17.54 -13.62 -2.71
C THR A 387 16.75 -13.62 -1.39
N LEU A 388 15.52 -13.11 -1.39
CA LEU A 388 14.64 -13.16 -0.22
C LEU A 388 14.29 -14.61 0.17
N ALA A 389 13.91 -15.45 -0.79
CA ALA A 389 13.57 -16.85 -0.54
C ALA A 389 14.78 -17.64 -0.02
N ILE A 390 15.96 -17.46 -0.63
CA ILE A 390 17.21 -18.07 -0.19
C ILE A 390 17.58 -17.59 1.22
N GLY A 391 17.45 -16.28 1.48
CA GLY A 391 17.73 -15.71 2.80
C GLY A 391 16.80 -16.27 3.90
N LEU A 392 15.52 -16.44 3.61
CA LEU A 392 14.55 -17.05 4.53
C LEU A 392 14.86 -18.54 4.79
N LEU A 393 15.18 -19.31 3.75
CA LEU A 393 15.61 -20.70 3.90
C LEU A 393 16.91 -20.79 4.69
N TRP A 394 17.90 -19.95 4.40
CA TRP A 394 19.14 -19.91 5.15
C TRP A 394 18.89 -19.56 6.62
N LEU A 395 18.04 -18.56 6.91
CA LEU A 395 17.66 -18.21 8.28
C LEU A 395 17.03 -19.40 9.01
N SER A 396 16.13 -20.15 8.36
CA SER A 396 15.52 -21.35 8.93
C SER A 396 16.59 -22.38 9.37
N PHE A 397 17.61 -22.63 8.56
CA PHE A 397 18.70 -23.55 8.93
C PHE A 397 19.61 -23.04 10.07
N GLU A 398 19.72 -21.73 10.23
CA GLU A 398 20.54 -21.13 11.29
C GLU A 398 19.81 -20.99 12.64
N MET A 399 18.48 -21.13 12.68
CA MET A 399 17.69 -20.99 13.92
C MET A 399 17.80 -22.21 14.82
N ASN A 400 18.96 -22.41 15.43
CA ASN A 400 19.25 -23.44 16.44
C ASN A 400 19.74 -22.78 17.74
N PRO A 401 19.51 -23.39 18.92
CA PRO A 401 19.91 -22.79 20.21
C PRO A 401 21.39 -22.42 20.33
N ASP A 402 22.27 -23.21 19.69
CA ASP A 402 23.72 -23.05 19.78
C ASP A 402 24.32 -22.15 18.69
N THR A 403 23.49 -21.61 17.79
CA THR A 403 23.99 -20.78 16.69
C THR A 403 24.45 -19.42 17.20
N PRO A 404 25.69 -19.00 16.96
CA PRO A 404 26.12 -17.66 17.37
C PRO A 404 25.32 -16.56 16.66
N ILE A 405 24.95 -15.50 17.38
CA ILE A 405 24.08 -14.42 16.92
C ILE A 405 24.56 -13.80 15.58
N TRP A 406 25.87 -13.67 15.39
CA TRP A 406 26.42 -13.11 14.15
C TRP A 406 26.10 -13.94 12.90
N ARG A 407 25.90 -15.26 13.03
CA ARG A 407 25.48 -16.12 11.90
C ARG A 407 24.05 -15.81 11.47
N LEU A 408 23.16 -15.45 12.38
CA LEU A 408 21.78 -15.04 12.07
C LEU A 408 21.74 -13.72 11.30
N THR A 409 22.74 -12.84 11.50
CA THR A 409 22.77 -11.55 10.81
C THR A 409 23.07 -11.66 9.30
N MET A 410 23.74 -12.73 8.87
CA MET A 410 24.08 -12.93 7.45
C MET A 410 22.85 -13.17 6.56
N PRO A 411 21.95 -14.15 6.85
CA PRO A 411 20.74 -14.34 6.09
C PRO A 411 19.83 -13.11 6.16
N LEU A 412 19.77 -12.41 7.31
CA LEU A 412 19.00 -11.16 7.44
C LEU A 412 19.55 -10.05 6.53
N CYS A 413 20.87 -9.93 6.41
CA CYS A 413 21.50 -9.01 5.45
C CYS A 413 21.13 -9.37 4.00
N ALA A 414 21.22 -10.65 3.62
CA ALA A 414 20.83 -11.14 2.30
C ALA A 414 19.36 -10.83 1.99
N MET A 415 18.48 -11.03 2.97
CA MET A 415 17.06 -10.65 2.83
C MET A 415 16.87 -9.15 2.61
N GLY A 416 17.66 -8.31 3.30
CA GLY A 416 17.65 -6.86 3.09
C GLY A 416 18.06 -6.47 1.67
N VAL A 417 19.08 -7.14 1.11
CA VAL A 417 19.43 -7.01 -0.31
C VAL A 417 18.24 -7.37 -1.19
N GLY A 418 17.63 -8.54 -0.98
CA GLY A 418 16.44 -8.96 -1.73
C GLY A 418 15.31 -7.93 -1.68
N MET A 419 15.01 -7.39 -0.50
CA MET A 419 13.96 -6.39 -0.30
C MET A 419 14.21 -5.09 -1.07
N ALA A 420 15.48 -4.62 -1.17
CA ALA A 420 15.82 -3.46 -1.97
C ALA A 420 15.45 -3.65 -3.45
N PHE A 421 15.66 -4.87 -3.97
CA PHE A 421 15.36 -5.24 -5.35
C PHE A 421 13.88 -5.58 -5.60
N ILE A 422 13.00 -5.49 -4.57
CA ILE A 422 11.56 -5.79 -4.69
C ILE A 422 10.71 -4.52 -4.53
N TRP A 423 10.85 -3.77 -3.42
CA TRP A 423 9.90 -2.70 -3.06
C TRP A 423 9.80 -1.59 -4.11
N ALA A 424 10.91 -0.95 -4.43
CA ALA A 424 10.93 0.16 -5.40
C ALA A 424 10.63 -0.31 -6.84
N PRO A 425 11.21 -1.43 -7.33
CA PRO A 425 10.90 -1.95 -8.65
C PRO A 425 9.43 -2.34 -8.86
N LEU A 426 8.78 -2.96 -7.87
CA LEU A 426 7.35 -3.29 -7.97
C LEU A 426 6.49 -2.02 -8.05
N GLY A 427 6.77 -1.01 -7.22
CA GLY A 427 6.05 0.27 -7.27
C GLY A 427 6.20 0.98 -8.61
N ALA A 428 7.41 1.02 -9.15
CA ALA A 428 7.69 1.58 -10.47
C ALA A 428 6.97 0.81 -11.58
N THR A 429 6.97 -0.54 -11.52
CA THR A 429 6.30 -1.39 -12.50
C THR A 429 4.77 -1.20 -12.46
N ALA A 430 4.18 -1.16 -11.27
CA ALA A 430 2.74 -0.97 -11.09
C ALA A 430 2.24 0.39 -11.61
N THR A 431 3.08 1.43 -11.60
CA THR A 431 2.66 2.78 -12.01
C THR A 431 3.06 3.14 -13.44
N ARG A 432 3.90 2.33 -14.09
CA ARG A 432 4.55 2.64 -15.37
C ARG A 432 3.58 2.89 -16.51
N ASN A 433 2.62 1.99 -16.69
CA ASN A 433 1.67 2.01 -17.82
C ASN A 433 0.30 2.60 -17.43
N LEU A 434 0.16 3.08 -16.20
CA LEU A 434 -1.14 3.50 -15.68
C LEU A 434 -1.52 4.89 -16.22
N PRO A 435 -2.69 5.04 -16.87
CA PRO A 435 -3.19 6.34 -17.29
C PRO A 435 -3.33 7.29 -16.10
N MET A 436 -3.07 8.59 -16.30
CA MET A 436 -3.14 9.61 -15.23
C MET A 436 -4.51 9.63 -14.51
N ARG A 437 -5.61 9.39 -15.26
CA ARG A 437 -6.98 9.29 -14.71
C ARG A 437 -7.16 8.15 -13.70
N LEU A 438 -6.34 7.11 -13.79
CA LEU A 438 -6.39 5.92 -12.93
C LEU A 438 -5.29 5.92 -11.85
N ALA A 439 -4.43 6.93 -11.81
CA ALA A 439 -3.29 6.97 -10.89
C ALA A 439 -3.70 6.87 -9.41
N GLY A 440 -4.77 7.56 -9.00
CA GLY A 440 -5.31 7.47 -7.64
C GLY A 440 -5.87 6.10 -7.31
N ALA A 441 -6.70 5.54 -8.21
CA ALA A 441 -7.28 4.21 -8.04
C ALA A 441 -6.19 3.12 -8.04
N GLY A 442 -5.22 3.19 -8.97
CA GLY A 442 -4.11 2.24 -9.04
C GLY A 442 -3.22 2.27 -7.80
N SER A 443 -2.92 3.45 -7.27
CA SER A 443 -2.23 3.61 -6.00
C SER A 443 -3.02 3.01 -4.83
N GLY A 444 -4.33 3.21 -4.79
CA GLY A 444 -5.22 2.60 -3.81
C GLY A 444 -5.15 1.08 -3.86
N VAL A 445 -5.29 0.49 -5.05
CA VAL A 445 -5.21 -0.97 -5.26
C VAL A 445 -3.85 -1.52 -4.83
N TYR A 446 -2.74 -0.88 -5.24
CA TYR A 446 -1.39 -1.30 -4.88
C TYR A 446 -1.17 -1.32 -3.36
N ASN A 447 -1.56 -0.26 -2.67
CA ASN A 447 -1.43 -0.18 -1.21
C ASN A 447 -2.39 -1.14 -0.48
N THR A 448 -3.60 -1.34 -1.01
CA THR A 448 -4.54 -2.32 -0.46
C THR A 448 -4.01 -3.73 -0.57
N ASN A 449 -3.47 -4.13 -1.74
CA ASN A 449 -2.87 -5.46 -1.92
C ASN A 449 -1.67 -5.66 -0.99
N ARG A 450 -0.87 -4.62 -0.77
CA ARG A 450 0.20 -4.64 0.24
C ARG A 450 -0.35 -4.93 1.63
N GLN A 451 -1.42 -4.25 2.05
CA GLN A 451 -2.02 -4.45 3.38
C GLN A 451 -2.71 -5.81 3.51
N VAL A 452 -3.44 -6.24 2.47
CA VAL A 452 -4.04 -7.59 2.45
C VAL A 452 -2.95 -8.66 2.60
N GLY A 453 -1.83 -8.52 1.89
CA GLY A 453 -0.68 -9.40 2.04
C GLY A 453 -0.16 -9.43 3.48
N SER A 454 0.01 -8.26 4.12
CA SER A 454 0.45 -8.17 5.52
C SER A 454 -0.53 -8.83 6.51
N VAL A 455 -1.83 -8.57 6.35
CA VAL A 455 -2.88 -9.17 7.21
C VAL A 455 -2.89 -10.68 7.09
N LEU A 456 -2.90 -11.19 5.86
CA LEU A 456 -2.87 -12.63 5.60
C LEU A 456 -1.57 -13.27 6.10
N GLY A 457 -0.43 -12.58 5.94
CA GLY A 457 0.86 -13.02 6.46
C GLY A 457 0.87 -13.17 7.97
N SER A 458 0.36 -12.17 8.70
CA SER A 458 0.24 -12.20 10.16
C SER A 458 -0.68 -13.33 10.64
N ALA A 459 -1.90 -13.40 10.09
CA ALA A 459 -2.89 -14.38 10.49
C ALA A 459 -2.47 -15.82 10.16
N SER A 460 -1.95 -16.06 8.95
CA SER A 460 -1.46 -17.38 8.55
C SER A 460 -0.25 -17.82 9.36
N MET A 461 0.66 -16.89 9.69
CA MET A 461 1.82 -17.19 10.52
C MET A 461 1.42 -17.51 11.95
N ALA A 462 0.48 -16.78 12.54
CA ALA A 462 -0.01 -17.09 13.88
C ALA A 462 -0.57 -18.52 13.95
N ALA A 463 -1.44 -18.88 12.99
CA ALA A 463 -2.01 -20.22 12.90
C ALA A 463 -0.92 -21.31 12.66
N PHE A 464 0.00 -21.07 11.73
CA PHE A 464 1.04 -22.02 11.37
C PHE A 464 2.07 -22.21 12.50
N MET A 465 2.52 -21.11 13.12
CA MET A 465 3.44 -21.12 14.25
C MET A 465 2.83 -21.88 15.45
N SER A 466 1.56 -21.62 15.79
CA SER A 466 0.87 -22.33 16.87
C SER A 466 0.77 -23.82 16.57
N ALA A 467 0.47 -24.22 15.34
CA ALA A 467 0.46 -25.63 14.93
C ALA A 467 1.85 -26.29 15.05
N ARG A 468 2.93 -25.58 14.68
CA ARG A 468 4.31 -26.10 14.83
C ARG A 468 4.72 -26.20 16.29
N VAL A 469 4.40 -25.21 17.12
CA VAL A 469 4.65 -25.22 18.55
C VAL A 469 3.97 -26.43 19.21
N THR A 470 2.70 -26.67 18.87
CA THR A 470 1.96 -27.85 19.40
C THR A 470 2.55 -29.17 18.93
N ALA A 471 3.11 -29.26 17.73
CA ALA A 471 3.68 -30.46 17.16
C ALA A 471 5.07 -30.81 17.72
N GLU A 472 5.90 -29.80 18.00
CA GLU A 472 7.31 -30.02 18.42
C GLU A 472 7.51 -30.01 19.94
N ILE A 473 6.64 -29.33 20.70
CA ILE A 473 6.79 -29.27 22.15
C ILE A 473 6.10 -30.48 22.79
N PRO A 474 6.83 -31.31 23.58
CA PRO A 474 6.25 -32.44 24.26
C PRO A 474 5.14 -32.03 25.24
N GLU A 475 4.10 -32.87 25.37
CA GLU A 475 3.09 -32.68 26.40
C GLU A 475 3.76 -32.80 27.78
N LEU A 476 3.72 -31.74 28.56
CA LEU A 476 4.26 -31.74 29.93
C LEU A 476 3.37 -32.57 30.86
N PRO A 477 3.94 -33.36 31.77
CA PRO A 477 3.18 -34.07 32.77
C PRO A 477 2.32 -33.09 33.59
N GLY A 478 1.00 -33.24 33.52
CA GLY A 478 0.04 -32.37 34.19
C GLY A 478 -0.82 -31.53 33.28
N GLY A 479 -0.70 -31.68 31.93
CA GLY A 479 -1.52 -30.93 30.97
C GLY A 479 -1.18 -29.45 30.90
N ALA A 480 -0.12 -29.00 31.54
CA ALA A 480 0.43 -27.68 31.40
C ALA A 480 1.06 -27.58 30.00
N THR A 481 0.29 -27.14 29.03
CA THR A 481 0.94 -26.57 27.82
C THR A 481 1.88 -25.48 28.33
N PRO A 482 3.08 -25.31 27.74
CA PRO A 482 3.90 -24.12 27.98
C PRO A 482 3.25 -22.92 27.27
N ARG A 483 2.01 -22.67 27.64
CA ARG A 483 1.40 -21.36 27.50
C ARG A 483 2.11 -20.52 28.55
N GLY A 484 2.74 -19.44 28.14
CA GLY A 484 3.45 -18.56 29.06
C GLY A 484 2.53 -17.98 30.15
N GLU A 485 2.13 -18.83 31.10
CA GLU A 485 1.31 -18.51 32.28
C GLU A 485 2.10 -17.73 33.33
N SER A 486 3.39 -17.69 33.22
CA SER A 486 4.24 -16.82 34.00
C SER A 486 4.92 -15.88 33.01
N GLY A 487 4.86 -14.58 33.25
CA GLY A 487 5.54 -13.55 32.48
C GLY A 487 7.06 -13.70 32.36
N ALA A 488 7.57 -14.93 32.35
CA ALA A 488 8.94 -15.32 32.10
C ALA A 488 9.18 -15.27 30.58
N THR A 489 9.90 -14.27 30.16
CA THR A 489 10.36 -14.04 28.80
C THR A 489 11.34 -15.13 28.31
N TYR A 490 11.76 -16.04 29.17
CA TYR A 490 12.79 -17.05 28.93
C TYR A 490 12.26 -18.45 29.19
N LEU A 491 12.40 -19.33 28.19
CA LEU A 491 12.00 -20.73 28.29
C LEU A 491 13.05 -21.56 29.10
N PRO A 492 12.63 -22.64 29.82
CA PRO A 492 13.58 -23.59 30.37
C PRO A 492 14.46 -24.22 29.28
N ASP A 493 15.72 -24.53 29.61
CA ASP A 493 16.74 -24.98 28.65
C ASP A 493 16.30 -26.24 27.86
N PHE A 494 15.55 -27.15 28.45
CA PHE A 494 15.07 -28.38 27.80
C PHE A 494 14.01 -28.13 26.72
N LEU A 495 13.41 -26.94 26.68
CA LEU A 495 12.45 -26.49 25.65
C LEU A 495 13.09 -25.67 24.55
N HIS A 496 14.36 -25.24 24.68
CA HIS A 496 15.01 -24.39 23.68
C HIS A 496 15.09 -25.07 22.32
N GLU A 497 15.50 -26.35 22.25
CA GLU A 497 15.64 -27.08 20.98
C GLU A 497 14.28 -27.31 20.29
N PRO A 498 13.24 -27.87 20.96
CA PRO A 498 11.91 -28.02 20.34
C PRO A 498 11.30 -26.69 19.89
N PHE A 499 11.44 -25.64 20.70
CA PHE A 499 10.91 -24.34 20.37
C PHE A 499 11.67 -23.68 19.20
N ALA A 500 13.00 -23.77 19.19
CA ALA A 500 13.81 -23.29 18.06
C ALA A 500 13.44 -24.01 16.75
N THR A 501 13.22 -25.34 16.82
CA THR A 501 12.76 -26.14 15.69
C THR A 501 11.39 -25.69 15.19
N ALA A 502 10.43 -25.45 16.08
CA ALA A 502 9.11 -24.93 15.71
C ALA A 502 9.20 -23.54 15.04
N MET A 503 10.05 -22.65 15.55
CA MET A 503 10.27 -21.32 14.97
C MET A 503 10.99 -21.40 13.62
N SER A 504 12.03 -22.23 13.50
CA SER A 504 12.74 -22.51 12.26
C SER A 504 11.82 -23.00 11.14
N GLN A 505 11.00 -24.00 11.45
CA GLN A 505 10.01 -24.53 10.50
C GLN A 505 8.95 -23.49 10.14
N SER A 506 8.61 -22.59 11.06
CA SER A 506 7.65 -21.51 10.81
C SER A 506 8.17 -20.52 9.75
N ILE A 507 9.47 -20.28 9.67
CA ILE A 507 10.10 -19.44 8.62
C ILE A 507 9.93 -20.02 7.21
N LEU A 508 9.67 -21.32 7.07
CA LEU A 508 9.43 -21.92 5.74
C LEU A 508 8.17 -21.36 5.07
N LEU A 509 7.15 -20.98 5.84
CA LEU A 509 5.91 -20.40 5.28
C LEU A 509 6.19 -19.14 4.44
N PRO A 510 6.84 -18.09 4.96
CA PRO A 510 7.21 -16.93 4.16
C PRO A 510 8.25 -17.25 3.07
N ALA A 511 9.11 -18.26 3.25
CA ALA A 511 10.05 -18.69 2.23
C ALA A 511 9.32 -19.25 1.00
N PHE A 512 8.36 -20.15 1.20
CA PHE A 512 7.51 -20.66 0.12
C PHE A 512 6.67 -19.55 -0.53
N ALA A 513 6.13 -18.63 0.26
CA ALA A 513 5.43 -17.48 -0.31
C ALA A 513 6.34 -16.65 -1.23
N ALA A 514 7.61 -16.41 -0.85
CA ALA A 514 8.56 -15.68 -1.69
C ALA A 514 8.82 -16.35 -3.06
N LEU A 515 8.73 -17.69 -3.17
CA LEU A 515 8.84 -18.40 -4.45
C LEU A 515 7.69 -18.05 -5.41
N PHE A 516 6.49 -17.78 -4.92
CA PHE A 516 5.41 -17.24 -5.78
C PHE A 516 5.78 -15.86 -6.34
N GLY A 517 6.53 -15.05 -5.58
CA GLY A 517 7.08 -13.79 -6.07
C GLY A 517 8.08 -13.99 -7.20
N VAL A 518 8.94 -15.01 -7.13
CA VAL A 518 9.85 -15.39 -8.24
C VAL A 518 9.03 -15.75 -9.48
N THR A 519 8.00 -16.59 -9.31
CA THR A 519 7.11 -17.00 -10.42
C THR A 519 6.44 -15.77 -11.05
N ALA A 520 5.88 -14.87 -10.23
CA ALA A 520 5.28 -13.64 -10.75
C ALA A 520 6.31 -12.78 -11.53
N ALA A 521 7.54 -12.66 -11.02
CA ALA A 521 8.61 -11.91 -11.69
C ALA A 521 8.99 -12.50 -13.06
N ILE A 522 9.02 -13.83 -13.21
CA ILE A 522 9.33 -14.51 -14.47
C ILE A 522 8.34 -14.11 -15.58
N PHE A 523 7.10 -13.86 -15.22
CA PHE A 523 6.04 -13.53 -16.16
C PHE A 523 5.90 -12.03 -16.47
N LEU A 524 6.68 -11.13 -15.85
CA LEU A 524 6.69 -9.70 -16.20
C LEU A 524 7.16 -9.50 -17.65
N ILE A 525 6.43 -8.70 -18.41
CA ILE A 525 6.72 -8.42 -19.81
C ILE A 525 7.65 -7.22 -19.95
N GLY A 526 7.48 -6.19 -19.13
CA GLY A 526 8.29 -4.97 -19.11
C GLY A 526 8.31 -4.27 -20.46
N GLY A 527 7.16 -4.14 -21.10
CA GLY A 527 7.04 -3.47 -22.39
C GLY A 527 7.54 -2.04 -22.32
N SER A 528 8.26 -1.60 -23.36
CA SER A 528 8.49 -0.17 -23.58
C SER A 528 7.14 0.56 -23.57
N PRO A 529 7.04 1.78 -23.00
CA PRO A 529 5.81 2.53 -23.09
C PRO A 529 5.39 2.58 -24.57
N LYS A 530 4.16 2.13 -24.87
CA LYS A 530 3.56 2.38 -26.19
C LYS A 530 3.49 3.89 -26.33
N VAL A 531 4.45 4.46 -27.01
CA VAL A 531 4.30 5.80 -27.57
C VAL A 531 3.15 5.63 -28.55
N GLU A 532 1.94 6.09 -28.20
CA GLU A 532 0.92 6.33 -29.22
C GLU A 532 1.62 7.17 -30.28
N PRO A 533 1.61 6.75 -31.55
CA PRO A 533 2.13 7.59 -32.60
C PRO A 533 1.26 8.85 -32.59
N GLY A 534 1.76 9.88 -31.92
CA GLY A 534 1.17 11.21 -31.96
C GLY A 534 1.00 11.53 -33.43
N LEU A 535 -0.22 11.93 -33.79
CA LEU A 535 -0.55 12.57 -35.04
C LEU A 535 0.66 13.42 -35.45
N SER A 536 1.37 12.94 -36.45
CA SER A 536 2.44 13.71 -37.07
C SER A 536 1.83 15.04 -37.45
N GLN A 537 2.22 16.10 -36.74
CA GLN A 537 2.04 17.45 -37.22
C GLN A 537 2.76 17.46 -38.55
N THR A 538 2.00 17.35 -39.63
CA THR A 538 2.40 17.73 -40.96
C THR A 538 2.77 19.20 -40.87
N ALA A 539 4.06 19.47 -40.74
CA ALA A 539 4.60 20.78 -40.99
C ALA A 539 4.17 21.23 -42.40
N PRO A 540 3.69 22.45 -42.60
CA PRO A 540 3.44 22.97 -43.94
C PRO A 540 4.80 22.99 -44.67
N GLN A 541 4.93 22.24 -45.75
CA GLN A 541 6.00 22.44 -46.72
C GLN A 541 5.80 23.83 -47.32
N ASP A 542 6.65 24.77 -46.94
CA ASP A 542 6.89 25.98 -47.69
C ASP A 542 7.50 25.62 -49.06
N SER A 543 6.63 25.47 -50.04
CA SER A 543 6.99 25.57 -51.44
C SER A 543 6.91 27.04 -51.82
N ASP A 544 8.01 27.77 -51.73
CA ASP A 544 8.28 28.89 -52.68
C ASP A 544 9.69 29.45 -52.48
N SER A 545 10.55 29.15 -53.42
CA SER A 545 11.53 30.13 -53.97
C SER A 545 12.36 29.45 -55.06
N ARG A 546 11.71 29.30 -56.24
CA ARG A 546 12.48 29.30 -57.48
C ARG A 546 12.05 30.55 -58.22
N SER A 547 12.83 31.57 -58.20
CA SER A 547 12.91 32.52 -59.30
C SER A 547 14.36 32.93 -59.45
N GLY A 548 14.86 32.61 -60.61
CA GLY A 548 16.17 32.88 -61.06
C GLY A 548 16.49 34.34 -61.26
N ARG A 549 17.79 34.57 -61.38
CA ARG A 549 18.35 35.61 -62.25
C ARG A 549 19.74 35.19 -62.66
N THR A 550 19.81 34.94 -63.95
CA THR A 550 21.01 35.06 -64.79
C THR A 550 21.29 36.53 -65.07
N LEU A 551 22.54 36.81 -65.49
CA LEU A 551 23.14 38.01 -66.13
C LEU A 551 23.84 38.93 -65.13
N SER A 552 25.08 39.12 -65.22
CA SER A 552 26.17 39.40 -66.17
C SER A 552 27.49 39.42 -65.40
#